data_cbe4a4227db9fb269fed2cefeb430f97
#
_entry.id   cbe4a4227db9fb269fed2cefeb430f97
#
_cell.length_a   1.000
_cell.length_b   1.000
_cell.length_c   1.000
_cell.angle_alpha   90.00
_cell.angle_beta   90.00
_cell.angle_gamma   90.00
#
_symmetry.space_group_name_H-M   'P 1'
#
loop_
_entity.id
_entity.type
_entity.pdbx_description
1 polymer ?
#
loop_
_entity_poly.entity_id
_entity_poly.type
_entity_poly.pdbx_seq_one_letter_code
_entity_poly.pdbx_strand_id
1 'polypeptide(L)'
;MNLLGALAKVGSLTMVSRILGFVRDTIIARAFGAGMATDTFFVAFKLPNLLRRVFAEGAFAQAFVPILAEYKETRSPEATQVFVRHVAGMLSFVLVIVTALGILAAPWVIYVSAPGFAKEADKFQLSIDLLRVTFPYIFLISLSSFVGSILNSYHKFGIPAFTPTFLNISFIVFSLFFVPYFDPPVMALAWAVFVGGVLQLVFQLPWLAKLGFLKMPKLSFKDAAVNRVLKQMAPAILGVSVAQISLVINTIFASFLQSGSVSWMYYADRLMELPTGVLGVALGTILLPTLSKHAASQDTEQFSGLLDWGLRLCMLLTLPAAVGLAVLSFPLVTTLFMYREFTLHDAQMTQYALIAYSFGLIGLIMIKVLAPGFYARQNIKTPVKVAIFTLICTQLMNLAFISPLKHVGLSLAIGLGACLNAGLLFFLLRKHGIYRPGKGWAAFLVKMVISLVVMGGGLWLAQYYLPFEWVHVGGFKKAGQLCVLIALGGGLYFVSLAALGFRPHHFRRVEK
;
A
#
# COMPACT_ATOMS: atom_id res chain seq x y z
N MET A 1 -15.11 -22.12 15.41
CA MET A 1 -13.98 -21.18 15.43
C MET A 1 -14.55 -19.77 15.57
N ASN A 2 -14.09 -18.97 16.51
CA ASN A 2 -14.59 -17.60 16.66
C ASN A 2 -13.94 -16.70 15.58
N LEU A 3 -14.62 -16.57 14.45
CA LEU A 3 -14.13 -15.80 13.30
C LEU A 3 -13.88 -14.32 13.66
N LEU A 4 -14.73 -13.74 14.50
CA LEU A 4 -14.59 -12.37 15.01
C LEU A 4 -13.31 -12.22 15.85
N GLY A 5 -13.00 -13.20 16.71
CA GLY A 5 -11.76 -13.18 17.47
C GLY A 5 -10.51 -13.32 16.59
N ALA A 6 -10.57 -14.13 15.55
CA ALA A 6 -9.48 -14.25 14.58
C ALA A 6 -9.29 -12.94 13.77
N LEU A 7 -10.37 -12.32 13.32
CA LEU A 7 -10.33 -11.03 12.60
C LEU A 7 -9.80 -9.91 13.50
N ALA A 8 -10.23 -9.83 14.74
CA ALA A 8 -9.73 -8.83 15.71
C ALA A 8 -8.22 -9.01 15.96
N LYS A 9 -7.77 -10.25 16.13
CA LYS A 9 -6.35 -10.58 16.33
C LYS A 9 -5.50 -10.21 15.10
N VAL A 10 -5.94 -10.60 13.92
CA VAL A 10 -5.22 -10.25 12.67
C VAL A 10 -5.21 -8.74 12.46
N GLY A 11 -6.33 -8.07 12.68
CA GLY A 11 -6.46 -6.61 12.55
C GLY A 11 -5.53 -5.85 13.50
N SER A 12 -5.47 -6.26 14.78
CA SER A 12 -4.59 -5.64 15.77
C SER A 12 -3.10 -5.84 15.44
N LEU A 13 -2.71 -7.04 15.04
CA LEU A 13 -1.32 -7.33 14.64
C LEU A 13 -0.91 -6.56 13.38
N THR A 14 -1.81 -6.46 12.42
CA THR A 14 -1.60 -5.64 11.21
C THR A 14 -1.45 -4.15 11.55
N MET A 15 -2.25 -3.65 12.51
CA MET A 15 -2.13 -2.26 12.97
C MET A 15 -0.79 -1.99 13.65
N VAL A 16 -0.32 -2.89 14.50
CA VAL A 16 1.04 -2.80 15.09
C VAL A 16 2.10 -2.72 14.02
N SER A 17 2.03 -3.56 12.99
CA SER A 17 3.00 -3.53 11.88
C SER A 17 2.94 -2.22 11.10
N ARG A 18 1.75 -1.62 10.90
CA ARG A 18 1.59 -0.32 10.22
C ARG A 18 2.18 0.83 11.03
N ILE A 19 1.94 0.85 12.35
CA ILE A 19 2.51 1.85 13.25
C ILE A 19 4.05 1.75 13.24
N LEU A 20 4.59 0.54 13.35
CA LEU A 20 6.03 0.33 13.26
C LEU A 20 6.60 0.71 11.90
N GLY A 21 5.87 0.48 10.81
CA GLY A 21 6.25 0.94 9.48
C GLY A 21 6.36 2.47 9.40
N PHE A 22 5.46 3.17 10.07
CA PHE A 22 5.50 4.62 10.16
C PHE A 22 6.67 5.13 11.00
N VAL A 23 6.91 4.52 12.17
CA VAL A 23 8.07 4.82 13.03
C VAL A 23 9.39 4.58 12.26
N ARG A 24 9.48 3.48 11.51
CA ARG A 24 10.60 3.19 10.62
C ARG A 24 10.87 4.35 9.66
N ASP A 25 9.84 4.80 8.94
CA ASP A 25 9.99 5.85 7.92
C ASP A 25 10.41 7.18 8.53
N THR A 26 9.90 7.51 9.73
CA THR A 26 10.35 8.68 10.52
C THR A 26 11.84 8.57 10.90
N ILE A 27 12.28 7.39 11.31
CA ILE A 27 13.70 7.17 11.69
C ILE A 27 14.59 7.23 10.45
N ILE A 28 14.18 6.65 9.33
CA ILE A 28 14.92 6.73 8.06
C ILE A 28 15.05 8.19 7.59
N ALA A 29 13.95 8.95 7.62
CA ALA A 29 13.98 10.37 7.27
C ALA A 29 14.94 11.16 8.17
N ARG A 30 14.92 10.90 9.47
CA ARG A 30 15.82 11.53 10.44
C ARG A 30 17.29 11.19 10.21
N ALA A 31 17.58 9.93 9.86
CA ALA A 31 18.95 9.44 9.72
C ALA A 31 19.60 9.80 8.38
N PHE A 32 18.82 9.84 7.31
CA PHE A 32 19.31 9.95 5.93
C PHE A 32 18.75 11.17 5.17
N GLY A 33 17.69 11.79 5.66
CA GLY A 33 17.02 12.90 4.95
C GLY A 33 16.33 12.49 3.66
N ALA A 34 16.36 13.39 2.67
CA ALA A 34 15.87 13.16 1.33
C ALA A 34 16.92 13.64 0.32
N GLY A 35 17.52 12.73 -0.43
CA GLY A 35 18.60 13.04 -1.37
C GLY A 35 19.03 11.82 -2.16
N MET A 36 20.24 11.88 -2.72
CA MET A 36 20.78 10.80 -3.55
C MET A 36 20.74 9.44 -2.86
N ALA A 37 21.15 9.38 -1.58
CA ALA A 37 21.23 8.12 -0.84
C ALA A 37 19.86 7.46 -0.65
N THR A 38 18.84 8.22 -0.23
CA THR A 38 17.49 7.70 -0.03
C THR A 38 16.77 7.44 -1.35
N ASP A 39 16.97 8.27 -2.36
CA ASP A 39 16.40 8.03 -3.71
C ASP A 39 16.89 6.70 -4.28
N THR A 40 18.19 6.45 -4.23
CA THR A 40 18.79 5.21 -4.72
C THR A 40 18.31 4.00 -3.94
N PHE A 41 18.20 4.12 -2.62
CA PHE A 41 17.68 3.05 -1.78
C PHE A 41 16.21 2.75 -2.07
N PHE A 42 15.35 3.76 -2.15
CA PHE A 42 13.93 3.55 -2.42
C PHE A 42 13.67 2.92 -3.78
N VAL A 43 14.43 3.30 -4.81
CA VAL A 43 14.36 2.64 -6.13
C VAL A 43 14.84 1.19 -6.02
N ALA A 44 16.00 0.94 -5.41
CA ALA A 44 16.54 -0.40 -5.26
C ALA A 44 15.64 -1.34 -4.46
N PHE A 45 15.02 -0.86 -3.39
CA PHE A 45 14.10 -1.66 -2.57
C PHE A 45 12.73 -1.86 -3.23
N LYS A 46 12.27 -0.89 -4.02
CA LYS A 46 10.98 -0.95 -4.71
C LYS A 46 10.87 -2.15 -5.65
N LEU A 47 11.95 -2.49 -6.34
CA LEU A 47 11.98 -3.59 -7.32
C LEU A 47 11.76 -4.97 -6.68
N PRO A 48 12.54 -5.40 -5.66
CA PRO A 48 12.27 -6.66 -4.96
C PRO A 48 10.86 -6.69 -4.34
N ASN A 49 10.40 -5.59 -3.80
CA ASN A 49 9.08 -5.47 -3.20
C ASN A 49 7.94 -5.60 -4.22
N LEU A 50 8.14 -5.07 -5.42
CA LEU A 50 7.21 -5.23 -6.55
C LEU A 50 7.13 -6.69 -6.99
N LEU A 51 8.27 -7.35 -7.17
CA LEU A 51 8.33 -8.77 -7.53
C LEU A 51 7.69 -9.65 -6.44
N ARG A 52 7.86 -9.31 -5.18
CA ARG A 52 7.17 -9.95 -4.06
C ARG A 52 5.65 -9.88 -4.22
N ARG A 53 5.10 -8.71 -4.55
CA ARG A 53 3.65 -8.53 -4.76
C ARG A 53 3.14 -9.37 -5.92
N VAL A 54 3.90 -9.46 -6.99
CA VAL A 54 3.52 -10.24 -8.17
C VAL A 54 3.59 -11.74 -7.88
N PHE A 55 4.70 -12.23 -7.36
CA PHE A 55 4.94 -13.67 -7.19
C PHE A 55 4.38 -14.22 -5.89
N ALA A 56 4.73 -13.64 -4.75
CA ALA A 56 4.46 -14.24 -3.45
C ALA A 56 3.03 -14.00 -2.95
N GLU A 57 2.56 -12.77 -2.99
CA GLU A 57 1.24 -12.41 -2.47
C GLU A 57 0.13 -12.54 -3.53
N GLY A 58 0.46 -12.38 -4.79
CA GLY A 58 -0.49 -12.41 -5.90
C GLY A 58 -0.63 -13.79 -6.52
N ALA A 59 0.17 -14.02 -7.56
CA ALA A 59 0.01 -15.18 -8.44
C ALA A 59 0.24 -16.52 -7.75
N PHE A 60 1.27 -16.62 -6.90
CA PHE A 60 1.58 -17.87 -6.23
C PHE A 60 0.49 -18.29 -5.24
N ALA A 61 0.06 -17.39 -4.38
CA ALA A 61 -0.98 -17.70 -3.39
C ALA A 61 -2.31 -18.09 -4.06
N GLN A 62 -2.69 -17.40 -5.14
CA GLN A 62 -3.90 -17.71 -5.90
C GLN A 62 -3.87 -19.11 -6.55
N ALA A 63 -2.69 -19.56 -6.95
CA ALA A 63 -2.52 -20.89 -7.55
C ALA A 63 -2.35 -21.99 -6.49
N PHE A 64 -1.56 -21.74 -5.46
CA PHE A 64 -1.15 -22.75 -4.48
C PHE A 64 -2.23 -23.06 -3.44
N VAL A 65 -2.88 -22.03 -2.87
CA VAL A 65 -3.81 -22.22 -1.74
C VAL A 65 -5.01 -23.13 -2.08
N PRO A 66 -5.67 -22.99 -3.25
CA PRO A 66 -6.77 -23.89 -3.62
C PRO A 66 -6.32 -25.36 -3.78
N ILE A 67 -5.14 -25.59 -4.35
CA ILE A 67 -4.61 -26.94 -4.55
C ILE A 67 -4.20 -27.56 -3.21
N LEU A 68 -3.61 -26.75 -2.29
CA LEU A 68 -3.32 -27.21 -0.93
C LEU A 68 -4.60 -27.59 -0.19
N ALA A 69 -5.66 -26.80 -0.31
CA ALA A 69 -6.96 -27.11 0.27
C ALA A 69 -7.55 -28.42 -0.27
N GLU A 70 -7.49 -28.62 -1.59
CA GLU A 70 -7.89 -29.89 -2.23
C GLU A 70 -7.10 -31.08 -1.67
N TYR A 71 -5.77 -30.98 -1.56
CA TYR A 71 -4.94 -32.04 -0.99
C TYR A 71 -5.26 -32.34 0.46
N LYS A 72 -5.51 -31.30 1.25
CA LYS A 72 -5.87 -31.41 2.66
C LYS A 72 -7.19 -32.16 2.87
N GLU A 73 -8.18 -31.95 2.00
CA GLU A 73 -9.50 -32.56 2.13
C GLU A 73 -9.60 -33.94 1.44
N THR A 74 -8.85 -34.18 0.34
CA THR A 74 -9.04 -35.35 -0.50
C THR A 74 -7.88 -36.36 -0.45
N ARG A 75 -6.74 -36.00 0.13
CA ARG A 75 -5.52 -36.81 0.16
C ARG A 75 -5.06 -37.09 1.59
N SER A 76 -4.14 -38.05 1.73
CA SER A 76 -3.53 -38.36 3.01
C SER A 76 -2.62 -37.21 3.51
N PRO A 77 -2.41 -37.07 4.83
CA PRO A 77 -1.44 -36.12 5.37
C PRO A 77 -0.03 -36.27 4.76
N GLU A 78 0.39 -37.49 4.49
CA GLU A 78 1.70 -37.81 3.89
C GLU A 78 1.78 -37.30 2.45
N ALA A 79 0.71 -37.49 1.65
CA ALA A 79 0.63 -36.98 0.28
C ALA A 79 0.65 -35.45 0.25
N THR A 80 -0.01 -34.80 1.20
CA THR A 80 0.01 -33.34 1.37
C THR A 80 1.40 -32.84 1.73
N GLN A 81 2.12 -33.55 2.61
CA GLN A 81 3.51 -33.20 2.94
C GLN A 81 4.44 -33.34 1.75
N VAL A 82 4.28 -34.38 0.93
CA VAL A 82 5.06 -34.60 -0.31
C VAL A 82 4.78 -33.47 -1.30
N PHE A 83 3.53 -33.11 -1.49
CA PHE A 83 3.14 -31.98 -2.35
C PHE A 83 3.78 -30.67 -1.90
N VAL A 84 3.65 -30.31 -0.63
CA VAL A 84 4.26 -29.10 -0.06
C VAL A 84 5.78 -29.11 -0.23
N ARG A 85 6.43 -30.25 -0.01
CA ARG A 85 7.87 -30.42 -0.18
C ARG A 85 8.32 -30.24 -1.63
N HIS A 86 7.56 -30.75 -2.60
CA HIS A 86 7.84 -30.56 -4.02
C HIS A 86 7.61 -29.12 -4.48
N VAL A 87 6.55 -28.48 -4.00
CA VAL A 87 6.29 -27.05 -4.27
C VAL A 87 7.39 -26.17 -3.67
N ALA A 88 7.81 -26.46 -2.44
CA ALA A 88 8.93 -25.76 -1.80
C ALA A 88 10.22 -25.89 -2.61
N GLY A 89 10.52 -27.09 -3.12
CA GLY A 89 11.69 -27.33 -3.95
C GLY A 89 11.65 -26.58 -5.28
N MET A 90 10.52 -26.61 -5.97
CA MET A 90 10.33 -25.90 -7.23
C MET A 90 10.39 -24.38 -7.04
N LEU A 91 9.68 -23.87 -6.02
CA LEU A 91 9.68 -22.44 -5.69
C LEU A 91 11.09 -21.97 -5.34
N SER A 92 11.82 -22.70 -4.49
CA SER A 92 13.20 -22.38 -4.12
C SER A 92 14.13 -22.36 -5.32
N PHE A 93 13.99 -23.34 -6.22
CA PHE A 93 14.80 -23.42 -7.45
C PHE A 93 14.56 -22.20 -8.36
N VAL A 94 13.30 -21.87 -8.64
CA VAL A 94 12.95 -20.70 -9.47
C VAL A 94 13.43 -19.41 -8.81
N LEU A 95 13.24 -19.25 -7.49
CA LEU A 95 13.66 -18.06 -6.76
C LEU A 95 15.19 -17.90 -6.71
N VAL A 96 15.95 -18.99 -6.61
CA VAL A 96 17.43 -18.93 -6.69
C VAL A 96 17.85 -18.42 -8.07
N ILE A 97 17.25 -18.94 -9.14
CA ILE A 97 17.54 -18.48 -10.51
C ILE A 97 17.18 -16.99 -10.67
N VAL A 98 15.98 -16.59 -10.26
CA VAL A 98 15.51 -15.18 -10.35
C VAL A 98 16.42 -14.27 -9.54
N THR A 99 16.82 -14.68 -8.34
CA THR A 99 17.71 -13.91 -7.47
C THR A 99 19.10 -13.76 -8.09
N ALA A 100 19.67 -14.86 -8.58
CA ALA A 100 20.97 -14.84 -9.25
C ALA A 100 20.96 -13.95 -10.50
N LEU A 101 19.94 -14.09 -11.34
CA LEU A 101 19.75 -13.24 -12.53
C LEU A 101 19.58 -11.78 -12.16
N GLY A 102 18.81 -11.46 -11.11
CA GLY A 102 18.61 -10.10 -10.65
C GLY A 102 19.88 -9.44 -10.11
N ILE A 103 20.71 -10.20 -9.40
CA ILE A 103 22.01 -9.71 -8.91
C ILE A 103 22.99 -9.48 -10.08
N LEU A 104 23.09 -10.43 -11.02
CA LEU A 104 23.97 -10.33 -12.18
C LEU A 104 23.50 -9.23 -13.15
N ALA A 105 22.21 -9.13 -13.39
CA ALA A 105 21.61 -8.16 -14.28
C ALA A 105 21.29 -6.81 -13.59
N ALA A 106 21.71 -6.60 -12.34
CA ALA A 106 21.41 -5.38 -11.58
C ALA A 106 21.68 -4.08 -12.35
N PRO A 107 22.79 -3.90 -13.11
CA PRO A 107 23.00 -2.71 -13.91
C PRO A 107 21.89 -2.48 -14.96
N TRP A 108 21.45 -3.52 -15.65
CA TRP A 108 20.38 -3.45 -16.63
C TRP A 108 19.01 -3.20 -15.98
N VAL A 109 18.77 -3.81 -14.82
CA VAL A 109 17.53 -3.62 -14.05
C VAL A 109 17.41 -2.16 -13.62
N ILE A 110 18.46 -1.56 -13.08
CA ILE A 110 18.47 -0.14 -12.71
C ILE A 110 18.35 0.75 -13.97
N TYR A 111 19.07 0.43 -15.03
CA TYR A 111 19.00 1.21 -16.28
C TYR A 111 17.58 1.25 -16.86
N VAL A 112 16.83 0.15 -16.81
CA VAL A 112 15.46 0.08 -17.32
C VAL A 112 14.45 0.73 -16.35
N SER A 113 14.62 0.55 -15.03
CA SER A 113 13.66 1.02 -14.03
C SER A 113 13.88 2.47 -13.57
N ALA A 114 15.10 2.98 -13.68
CA ALA A 114 15.47 4.33 -13.29
C ALA A 114 16.56 4.90 -14.26
N PRO A 115 16.25 5.04 -15.56
CA PRO A 115 17.23 5.44 -16.56
C PRO A 115 17.85 6.83 -16.29
N GLY A 116 17.13 7.71 -15.60
CA GLY A 116 17.63 9.02 -15.22
C GLY A 116 18.83 8.96 -14.29
N PHE A 117 18.97 7.90 -13.50
CA PHE A 117 20.13 7.72 -12.61
C PHE A 117 21.42 7.45 -13.38
N ALA A 118 21.34 6.91 -14.59
CA ALA A 118 22.50 6.69 -15.43
C ALA A 118 23.23 7.98 -15.87
N LYS A 119 22.61 9.14 -15.68
CA LYS A 119 23.24 10.44 -15.95
C LYS A 119 24.29 10.84 -14.89
N GLU A 120 24.20 10.25 -13.69
CA GLU A 120 25.10 10.48 -12.57
C GLU A 120 25.76 9.16 -12.20
N ALA A 121 27.06 8.99 -12.50
CA ALA A 121 27.78 7.72 -12.33
C ALA A 121 27.71 7.18 -10.89
N ASP A 122 27.91 8.04 -9.91
CA ASP A 122 27.89 7.67 -8.49
C ASP A 122 26.48 7.19 -8.05
N LYS A 123 25.44 7.89 -8.50
CA LYS A 123 24.04 7.55 -8.21
C LYS A 123 23.65 6.22 -8.84
N PHE A 124 24.07 6.01 -10.08
CA PHE A 124 23.83 4.78 -10.80
C PHE A 124 24.52 3.59 -10.13
N GLN A 125 25.82 3.73 -9.80
CA GLN A 125 26.60 2.67 -9.17
C GLN A 125 26.04 2.34 -7.77
N LEU A 126 25.72 3.35 -6.97
CA LEU A 126 25.12 3.15 -5.65
C LEU A 126 23.78 2.39 -5.75
N SER A 127 22.96 2.72 -6.74
CA SER A 127 21.68 2.01 -6.99
C SER A 127 21.90 0.53 -7.31
N ILE A 128 22.93 0.22 -8.10
CA ILE A 128 23.30 -1.16 -8.44
C ILE A 128 23.75 -1.92 -7.20
N ASP A 129 24.62 -1.33 -6.39
CA ASP A 129 25.16 -1.97 -5.19
C ASP A 129 24.04 -2.23 -4.15
N LEU A 130 23.16 -1.26 -3.94
CA LEU A 130 21.99 -1.41 -3.07
C LEU A 130 21.04 -2.49 -3.61
N LEU A 131 20.80 -2.54 -4.92
CA LEU A 131 19.94 -3.56 -5.52
C LEU A 131 20.52 -4.95 -5.34
N ARG A 132 21.82 -5.13 -5.50
CA ARG A 132 22.50 -6.44 -5.31
C ARG A 132 22.32 -6.97 -3.90
N VAL A 133 22.35 -6.12 -2.90
CA VAL A 133 22.15 -6.49 -1.49
C VAL A 133 20.67 -6.71 -1.16
N THR A 134 19.77 -5.91 -1.73
CA THR A 134 18.33 -6.03 -1.45
C THR A 134 17.64 -7.10 -2.27
N PHE A 135 18.18 -7.48 -3.43
CA PHE A 135 17.51 -8.42 -4.35
C PHE A 135 17.27 -9.82 -3.74
N PRO A 136 18.17 -10.39 -2.92
CA PRO A 136 17.92 -11.66 -2.23
C PRO A 136 16.69 -11.66 -1.32
N TYR A 137 16.17 -10.48 -0.96
CA TYR A 137 14.92 -10.36 -0.20
C TYR A 137 13.75 -11.03 -0.91
N ILE A 138 13.72 -11.06 -2.26
CA ILE A 138 12.65 -11.74 -3.00
C ILE A 138 12.60 -13.25 -2.68
N PHE A 139 13.77 -13.89 -2.56
CA PHE A 139 13.85 -15.29 -2.17
C PHE A 139 13.28 -15.52 -0.76
N LEU A 140 13.74 -14.73 0.19
CA LEU A 140 13.36 -14.84 1.60
C LEU A 140 11.87 -14.56 1.83
N ILE A 141 11.35 -13.47 1.27
CA ILE A 141 9.96 -13.09 1.47
C ILE A 141 8.98 -13.98 0.72
N SER A 142 9.37 -14.52 -0.44
CA SER A 142 8.53 -15.45 -1.18
C SER A 142 8.40 -16.79 -0.46
N LEU A 143 9.48 -17.30 0.13
CA LEU A 143 9.42 -18.47 1.01
C LEU A 143 8.63 -18.17 2.29
N SER A 144 8.80 -17.01 2.87
CA SER A 144 8.01 -16.56 4.03
C SER A 144 6.51 -16.52 3.72
N SER A 145 6.14 -16.01 2.54
CA SER A 145 4.73 -15.98 2.08
C SER A 145 4.19 -17.38 1.79
N PHE A 146 5.03 -18.28 1.25
CA PHE A 146 4.68 -19.68 1.06
C PHE A 146 4.38 -20.38 2.39
N VAL A 147 5.26 -20.22 3.38
CA VAL A 147 5.04 -20.74 4.74
C VAL A 147 3.80 -20.13 5.37
N GLY A 148 3.61 -18.82 5.21
CA GLY A 148 2.43 -18.08 5.68
C GLY A 148 1.13 -18.62 5.06
N SER A 149 1.14 -18.99 3.78
CA SER A 149 -0.02 -19.59 3.10
C SER A 149 -0.38 -20.96 3.70
N ILE A 150 0.62 -21.77 4.04
CA ILE A 150 0.41 -23.05 4.74
C ILE A 150 -0.18 -22.80 6.13
N LEU A 151 0.43 -21.91 6.92
CA LEU A 151 -0.05 -21.57 8.27
C LEU A 151 -1.48 -21.04 8.26
N ASN A 152 -1.84 -20.19 7.30
CA ASN A 152 -3.19 -19.69 7.12
C ASN A 152 -4.17 -20.81 6.78
N SER A 153 -3.79 -21.76 5.94
CA SER A 153 -4.62 -22.93 5.59
C SER A 153 -4.86 -23.86 6.77
N TYR A 154 -4.00 -23.79 7.80
CA TYR A 154 -4.15 -24.51 9.07
C TYR A 154 -4.62 -23.59 10.22
N HIS A 155 -5.28 -22.49 9.89
CA HIS A 155 -5.90 -21.56 10.86
C HIS A 155 -4.92 -20.87 11.83
N LYS A 156 -3.65 -20.73 11.46
CA LYS A 156 -2.62 -20.03 12.25
C LYS A 156 -2.42 -18.59 11.77
N PHE A 157 -3.49 -17.84 11.59
CA PHE A 157 -3.49 -16.51 10.94
C PHE A 157 -2.63 -15.44 11.63
N GLY A 158 -2.47 -15.52 12.95
CA GLY A 158 -1.74 -14.50 13.71
C GLY A 158 -0.25 -14.46 13.40
N ILE A 159 0.35 -15.59 13.01
CA ILE A 159 1.79 -15.70 12.76
C ILE A 159 2.16 -14.99 11.45
N PRO A 160 1.54 -15.29 10.31
CA PRO A 160 1.79 -14.53 9.08
C PRO A 160 1.42 -13.04 9.20
N ALA A 161 0.37 -12.71 9.95
CA ALA A 161 -0.04 -11.32 10.15
C ALA A 161 0.99 -10.49 10.96
N PHE A 162 1.73 -11.12 11.85
CA PHE A 162 2.80 -10.48 12.64
C PHE A 162 4.13 -10.39 11.88
N THR A 163 4.36 -11.27 10.93
CA THR A 163 5.63 -11.41 10.20
C THR A 163 6.18 -10.09 9.61
N PRO A 164 5.37 -9.21 8.99
CA PRO A 164 5.88 -7.95 8.44
C PRO A 164 6.53 -7.02 9.48
N THR A 165 6.21 -7.19 10.74
CA THR A 165 6.79 -6.44 11.86
C THR A 165 8.32 -6.59 11.93
N PHE A 166 8.85 -7.76 11.59
CA PHE A 166 10.30 -8.01 11.65
C PHE A 166 11.10 -7.18 10.66
N LEU A 167 10.57 -6.92 9.46
CA LEU A 167 11.21 -6.02 8.51
C LEU A 167 11.29 -4.60 9.07
N ASN A 168 10.22 -4.11 9.67
CA ASN A 168 10.19 -2.78 10.29
C ASN A 168 11.17 -2.67 11.45
N ILE A 169 11.22 -3.69 12.32
CA ILE A 169 12.19 -3.75 13.43
C ILE A 169 13.63 -3.76 12.90
N SER A 170 13.91 -4.55 11.87
CA SER A 170 15.24 -4.60 11.25
C SER A 170 15.67 -3.22 10.75
N PHE A 171 14.81 -2.51 10.03
CA PHE A 171 15.08 -1.14 9.59
C PHE A 171 15.37 -0.18 10.76
N ILE A 172 14.55 -0.25 11.80
CA ILE A 172 14.70 0.61 12.98
C ILE A 172 16.06 0.36 13.65
N VAL A 173 16.39 -0.91 13.88
CA VAL A 173 17.64 -1.32 14.53
C VAL A 173 18.85 -0.89 13.70
N PHE A 174 18.84 -1.17 12.39
CA PHE A 174 19.95 -0.80 11.51
C PHE A 174 20.11 0.71 11.39
N SER A 175 19.02 1.45 11.29
CA SER A 175 19.06 2.92 11.18
C SER A 175 19.53 3.59 12.47
N LEU A 176 19.27 3.00 13.63
CA LEU A 176 19.67 3.59 14.93
C LEU A 176 21.08 3.19 15.35
N PHE A 177 21.52 1.95 15.09
CA PHE A 177 22.73 1.39 15.70
C PHE A 177 23.81 0.99 14.70
N PHE A 178 23.48 0.67 13.44
CA PHE A 178 24.42 0.09 12.50
C PHE A 178 24.91 1.04 11.41
N VAL A 179 24.31 2.20 11.24
CA VAL A 179 24.69 3.21 10.23
C VAL A 179 26.20 3.54 10.26
N PRO A 180 26.85 3.74 11.42
CA PRO A 180 28.27 4.08 11.46
C PRO A 180 29.22 2.99 10.93
N TYR A 181 28.75 1.76 10.81
CA TYR A 181 29.56 0.61 10.38
C TYR A 181 29.53 0.38 8.85
N PHE A 182 28.79 1.18 8.11
CA PHE A 182 28.63 1.03 6.66
C PHE A 182 29.16 2.25 5.91
N ASP A 183 29.83 1.99 4.79
CA ASP A 183 30.28 3.00 3.85
C ASP A 183 29.85 2.61 2.42
N PRO A 184 28.95 3.36 1.76
CA PRO A 184 28.22 4.53 2.29
C PRO A 184 27.18 4.15 3.36
N PRO A 185 26.84 5.10 4.26
CA PRO A 185 25.92 4.83 5.39
C PRO A 185 24.57 4.23 5.01
N VAL A 186 24.03 4.57 3.83
CA VAL A 186 22.75 4.07 3.31
C VAL A 186 22.76 2.56 3.04
N MET A 187 23.93 1.96 2.89
CA MET A 187 24.08 0.50 2.74
C MET A 187 23.51 -0.26 3.95
N ALA A 188 23.49 0.36 5.12
CA ALA A 188 22.84 -0.18 6.31
C ALA A 188 21.35 -0.52 6.05
N LEU A 189 20.64 0.30 5.27
CA LEU A 189 19.24 0.03 4.91
C LEU A 189 19.09 -1.19 4.01
N ALA A 190 19.99 -1.40 3.07
CA ALA A 190 19.99 -2.57 2.21
C ALA A 190 20.20 -3.87 3.02
N TRP A 191 21.15 -3.86 3.94
CA TRP A 191 21.36 -4.99 4.85
C TRP A 191 20.21 -5.20 5.84
N ALA A 192 19.55 -4.11 6.25
CA ALA A 192 18.32 -4.20 7.05
C ALA A 192 17.21 -4.95 6.31
N VAL A 193 17.08 -4.75 5.00
CA VAL A 193 16.13 -5.51 4.14
C VAL A 193 16.47 -6.99 4.14
N PHE A 194 17.73 -7.33 3.93
CA PHE A 194 18.18 -8.72 3.90
C PHE A 194 17.95 -9.42 5.24
N VAL A 195 18.43 -8.83 6.34
CA VAL A 195 18.25 -9.37 7.69
C VAL A 195 16.77 -9.46 8.07
N GLY A 196 15.99 -8.44 7.74
CA GLY A 196 14.54 -8.44 7.93
C GLY A 196 13.85 -9.60 7.21
N GLY A 197 14.26 -9.89 5.97
CA GLY A 197 13.76 -11.04 5.21
C GLY A 197 14.11 -12.38 5.87
N VAL A 198 15.33 -12.54 6.37
CA VAL A 198 15.76 -13.73 7.12
C VAL A 198 14.91 -13.90 8.38
N LEU A 199 14.72 -12.83 9.16
CA LEU A 199 13.90 -12.87 10.38
C LEU A 199 12.44 -13.21 10.08
N GLN A 200 11.87 -12.67 9.01
CA GLN A 200 10.51 -12.97 8.58
C GLN A 200 10.32 -14.45 8.24
N LEU A 201 11.29 -15.06 7.59
CA LEU A 201 11.26 -16.49 7.27
C LEU A 201 11.48 -17.35 8.51
N VAL A 202 12.55 -17.10 9.24
CA VAL A 202 12.96 -17.91 10.41
C VAL A 202 11.90 -17.90 11.51
N PHE A 203 11.24 -16.79 11.73
CA PHE A 203 10.16 -16.68 12.72
C PHE A 203 9.03 -17.67 12.50
N GLN A 204 8.70 -17.99 11.25
CA GLN A 204 7.58 -18.87 10.91
C GLN A 204 7.95 -20.36 10.95
N LEU A 205 9.23 -20.71 10.83
CA LEU A 205 9.70 -22.11 10.73
C LEU A 205 9.31 -22.98 11.93
N PRO A 206 9.38 -22.56 13.20
CA PRO A 206 8.96 -23.37 14.34
C PRO A 206 7.48 -23.80 14.25
N TRP A 207 6.62 -22.93 13.74
CA TRP A 207 5.20 -23.23 13.58
C TRP A 207 4.95 -24.17 12.42
N LEU A 208 5.72 -24.03 11.34
CA LEU A 208 5.72 -24.96 10.22
C LEU A 208 6.17 -26.35 10.66
N ALA A 209 7.20 -26.43 11.51
CA ALA A 209 7.69 -27.68 12.10
C ALA A 209 6.61 -28.38 12.95
N LYS A 210 5.89 -27.63 13.75
CA LYS A 210 4.77 -28.17 14.56
C LYS A 210 3.63 -28.75 13.72
N LEU A 211 3.47 -28.28 12.50
CA LEU A 211 2.49 -28.85 11.53
C LEU A 211 3.05 -30.04 10.74
N GLY A 212 4.33 -30.38 10.89
CA GLY A 212 4.98 -31.50 10.20
C GLY A 212 5.41 -31.16 8.76
N PHE A 213 5.39 -29.90 8.34
CA PHE A 213 5.75 -29.47 7.00
C PHE A 213 7.19 -28.98 6.86
N LEU A 214 7.94 -28.88 7.96
CA LEU A 214 9.35 -28.50 7.90
C LEU A 214 10.21 -29.72 7.50
N LYS A 215 10.27 -29.98 6.20
CA LYS A 215 11.09 -31.02 5.60
C LYS A 215 11.96 -30.42 4.51
N MET A 216 13.11 -31.05 4.23
CA MET A 216 13.99 -30.61 3.15
C MET A 216 13.22 -30.50 1.83
N PRO A 217 13.25 -29.32 1.16
CA PRO A 217 12.63 -29.16 -0.15
C PRO A 217 13.19 -30.19 -1.15
N LYS A 218 12.35 -30.75 -1.99
CA LYS A 218 12.74 -31.70 -3.03
C LYS A 218 12.23 -31.19 -4.37
N LEU A 219 13.16 -31.02 -5.30
CA LEU A 219 12.81 -30.64 -6.66
C LEU A 219 12.19 -31.84 -7.40
N SER A 220 11.00 -31.63 -7.98
CA SER A 220 10.32 -32.62 -8.79
C SER A 220 9.63 -31.98 -9.97
N PHE A 221 10.16 -32.20 -11.18
CA PHE A 221 9.52 -31.71 -12.43
C PHE A 221 8.39 -32.62 -12.91
N LYS A 222 8.26 -33.81 -12.33
CA LYS A 222 7.29 -34.84 -12.73
C LYS A 222 6.00 -34.78 -11.93
N ASP A 223 5.95 -34.02 -10.84
CA ASP A 223 4.76 -33.92 -9.99
C ASP A 223 3.66 -33.13 -10.73
N ALA A 224 2.55 -33.79 -11.00
CA ALA A 224 1.42 -33.20 -11.71
C ALA A 224 0.79 -32.02 -10.95
N ALA A 225 0.80 -32.06 -9.61
CA ALA A 225 0.25 -30.99 -8.79
C ALA A 225 1.13 -29.73 -8.81
N VAL A 226 2.44 -29.89 -8.79
CA VAL A 226 3.41 -28.78 -8.97
C VAL A 226 3.23 -28.13 -10.34
N ASN A 227 3.13 -28.94 -11.40
CA ASN A 227 2.88 -28.43 -12.75
C ASN A 227 1.54 -27.69 -12.85
N ARG A 228 0.52 -28.15 -12.13
CA ARG A 228 -0.77 -27.47 -12.03
C ARG A 228 -0.64 -26.11 -11.36
N VAL A 229 0.14 -25.98 -10.28
CA VAL A 229 0.44 -24.69 -9.63
C VAL A 229 1.11 -23.76 -10.63
N LEU A 230 2.16 -24.19 -11.32
CA LEU A 230 2.90 -23.38 -12.30
C LEU A 230 2.02 -22.91 -13.45
N LYS A 231 1.16 -23.76 -13.98
CA LYS A 231 0.22 -23.42 -15.05
C LYS A 231 -0.81 -22.38 -14.60
N GLN A 232 -1.28 -22.44 -13.36
CA GLN A 232 -2.23 -21.46 -12.81
C GLN A 232 -1.57 -20.14 -12.44
N MET A 233 -0.27 -20.15 -12.13
CA MET A 233 0.47 -18.92 -11.85
C MET A 233 0.60 -18.00 -13.07
N ALA A 234 0.79 -18.54 -14.26
CA ALA A 234 1.06 -17.74 -15.45
C ALA A 234 -0.02 -16.67 -15.74
N PRO A 235 -1.31 -17.01 -15.83
CA PRO A 235 -2.36 -15.98 -15.99
C PRO A 235 -2.51 -15.06 -14.78
N ALA A 236 -2.27 -15.57 -13.57
CA ALA A 236 -2.32 -14.76 -12.35
C ALA A 236 -1.19 -13.72 -12.30
N ILE A 237 0.02 -14.05 -12.76
CA ILE A 237 1.15 -13.11 -12.91
C ILE A 237 0.75 -11.96 -13.83
N LEU A 238 0.15 -12.26 -14.99
CA LEU A 238 -0.28 -11.23 -15.93
C LEU A 238 -1.32 -10.28 -15.30
N GLY A 239 -2.31 -10.82 -14.58
CA GLY A 239 -3.33 -10.01 -13.92
C GLY A 239 -2.77 -9.08 -12.84
N VAL A 240 -1.84 -9.56 -12.03
CA VAL A 240 -1.22 -8.75 -10.96
C VAL A 240 -0.19 -7.76 -11.52
N SER A 241 0.51 -8.13 -12.59
CA SER A 241 1.56 -7.29 -13.19
C SER A 241 1.03 -5.97 -13.74
N VAL A 242 -0.18 -5.94 -14.30
CA VAL A 242 -0.80 -4.72 -14.83
C VAL A 242 -0.85 -3.60 -13.78
N ALA A 243 -1.23 -3.95 -12.55
CA ALA A 243 -1.28 -2.98 -11.45
C ALA A 243 0.12 -2.46 -11.05
N GLN A 244 1.17 -3.23 -11.31
CA GLN A 244 2.55 -2.86 -10.94
C GLN A 244 3.27 -2.06 -12.03
N ILE A 245 2.83 -2.13 -13.28
CA ILE A 245 3.43 -1.40 -14.41
C ILE A 245 3.42 0.12 -14.14
N SER A 246 2.33 0.65 -13.61
CA SER A 246 2.22 2.08 -13.27
C SER A 246 3.31 2.54 -12.30
N LEU A 247 3.62 1.71 -11.29
CA LEU A 247 4.65 2.01 -10.30
C LEU A 247 6.05 2.07 -10.92
N VAL A 248 6.34 1.18 -11.87
CA VAL A 248 7.61 1.18 -12.59
C VAL A 248 7.72 2.42 -13.47
N ILE A 249 6.69 2.74 -14.25
CA ILE A 249 6.71 3.90 -15.16
C ILE A 249 6.85 5.20 -14.35
N ASN A 250 6.13 5.35 -13.23
CA ASN A 250 6.28 6.50 -12.35
C ASN A 250 7.69 6.62 -11.78
N THR A 251 8.34 5.49 -11.49
CA THR A 251 9.74 5.47 -11.05
C THR A 251 10.69 5.92 -12.17
N ILE A 252 10.45 5.51 -13.42
CA ILE A 252 11.20 5.98 -14.58
C ILE A 252 11.11 7.50 -14.69
N PHE A 253 9.91 8.07 -14.65
CA PHE A 253 9.74 9.53 -14.67
C PHE A 253 10.45 10.23 -13.52
N ALA A 254 10.28 9.73 -12.29
CA ALA A 254 10.89 10.31 -11.11
C ALA A 254 12.43 10.27 -11.15
N SER A 255 13.02 9.27 -11.81
CA SER A 255 14.48 9.15 -11.94
C SER A 255 15.14 10.29 -12.72
N PHE A 256 14.40 10.96 -13.60
CA PHE A 256 14.89 12.11 -14.36
C PHE A 256 14.85 13.43 -13.60
N LEU A 257 14.19 13.46 -12.46
CA LEU A 257 14.05 14.65 -11.63
C LEU A 257 15.29 14.84 -10.73
N GLN A 258 15.36 16.01 -10.10
CA GLN A 258 16.45 16.31 -9.17
C GLN A 258 16.50 15.32 -8.01
N SER A 259 17.70 15.14 -7.44
CA SER A 259 17.88 14.30 -6.24
C SER A 259 17.02 14.80 -5.08
N GLY A 260 16.38 13.87 -4.38
CA GLY A 260 15.37 14.12 -3.36
C GLY A 260 13.94 13.88 -3.86
N SER A 261 13.67 13.99 -5.17
CA SER A 261 12.31 13.89 -5.71
C SER A 261 11.65 12.55 -5.42
N VAL A 262 12.36 11.44 -5.57
CA VAL A 262 11.85 10.10 -5.23
C VAL A 262 11.53 10.00 -3.75
N SER A 263 12.42 10.52 -2.90
CA SER A 263 12.26 10.50 -1.45
C SER A 263 11.10 11.38 -0.98
N TRP A 264 10.95 12.60 -1.51
CA TRP A 264 9.83 13.49 -1.18
C TRP A 264 8.48 12.88 -1.53
N MET A 265 8.39 12.25 -2.71
CA MET A 265 7.18 11.52 -3.11
C MET A 265 6.93 10.32 -2.21
N TYR A 266 7.97 9.59 -1.84
CA TYR A 266 7.85 8.43 -0.94
C TYR A 266 7.29 8.82 0.42
N TYR A 267 7.85 9.85 1.07
CA TYR A 267 7.36 10.29 2.38
C TYR A 267 5.94 10.88 2.32
N ALA A 268 5.61 11.60 1.26
CA ALA A 268 4.25 12.10 1.04
C ALA A 268 3.23 10.96 0.85
N ASP A 269 3.59 9.94 0.08
CA ASP A 269 2.76 8.75 -0.14
C ASP A 269 2.50 7.99 1.17
N ARG A 270 3.49 7.90 2.05
CA ARG A 270 3.34 7.29 3.38
C ARG A 270 2.28 7.98 4.23
N LEU A 271 2.21 9.30 4.19
CA LEU A 271 1.17 10.05 4.91
C LEU A 271 -0.22 9.80 4.32
N MET A 272 -0.32 9.68 3.00
CA MET A 272 -1.57 9.36 2.33
C MET A 272 -2.03 7.90 2.56
N GLU A 273 -1.11 6.98 2.79
CA GLU A 273 -1.44 5.58 3.11
C GLU A 273 -2.19 5.41 4.44
N LEU A 274 -2.04 6.32 5.40
CA LEU A 274 -2.74 6.23 6.69
C LEU A 274 -4.27 6.20 6.51
N PRO A 275 -4.92 7.24 5.96
CA PRO A 275 -6.36 7.21 5.75
C PRO A 275 -6.78 6.14 4.74
N THR A 276 -6.01 5.91 3.69
CA THR A 276 -6.31 4.88 2.68
C THR A 276 -6.32 3.48 3.29
N GLY A 277 -5.38 3.20 4.18
CA GLY A 277 -5.27 1.91 4.86
C GLY A 277 -6.39 1.67 5.88
N VAL A 278 -6.79 2.69 6.63
CA VAL A 278 -7.85 2.56 7.64
C VAL A 278 -9.22 2.52 6.98
N LEU A 279 -9.54 3.53 6.17
CA LEU A 279 -10.87 3.67 5.57
C LEU A 279 -11.11 2.69 4.42
N GLY A 280 -10.11 2.53 3.55
CA GLY A 280 -10.24 1.67 2.37
C GLY A 280 -10.36 0.20 2.72
N VAL A 281 -9.60 -0.27 3.72
CA VAL A 281 -9.69 -1.68 4.17
C VAL A 281 -11.01 -1.91 4.90
N ALA A 282 -11.42 -1.01 5.80
CA ALA A 282 -12.68 -1.15 6.53
C ALA A 282 -13.89 -1.22 5.58
N LEU A 283 -13.96 -0.33 4.60
CA LEU A 283 -15.03 -0.32 3.60
C LEU A 283 -15.00 -1.55 2.70
N GLY A 284 -13.82 -1.92 2.19
CA GLY A 284 -13.66 -3.07 1.29
C GLY A 284 -14.02 -4.41 1.94
N THR A 285 -13.65 -4.60 3.21
CA THR A 285 -13.94 -5.85 3.94
C THR A 285 -15.42 -6.03 4.25
N ILE A 286 -16.16 -4.95 4.44
CA ILE A 286 -17.61 -4.99 4.73
C ILE A 286 -18.42 -5.09 3.46
N LEU A 287 -18.06 -4.31 2.43
CA LEU A 287 -18.88 -4.16 1.23
C LEU A 287 -18.89 -5.42 0.35
N LEU A 288 -17.73 -6.01 0.08
CA LEU A 288 -17.66 -7.11 -0.88
C LEU A 288 -18.50 -8.34 -0.49
N PRO A 289 -18.43 -8.89 0.73
CA PRO A 289 -19.26 -10.02 1.12
C PRO A 289 -20.76 -9.71 1.07
N THR A 290 -21.15 -8.53 1.56
CA THR A 290 -22.56 -8.12 1.63
C THR A 290 -23.13 -7.86 0.22
N LEU A 291 -22.34 -7.21 -0.66
CA LEU A 291 -22.71 -7.04 -2.07
C LEU A 291 -22.86 -8.39 -2.79
N SER A 292 -21.96 -9.33 -2.52
CA SER A 292 -22.01 -10.68 -3.11
C SER A 292 -23.28 -11.44 -2.71
N LYS A 293 -23.72 -11.29 -1.44
CA LYS A 293 -24.98 -11.84 -0.96
C LYS A 293 -26.18 -11.29 -1.73
N HIS A 294 -26.27 -9.96 -1.89
CA HIS A 294 -27.35 -9.32 -2.64
C HIS A 294 -27.28 -9.60 -4.16
N ALA A 295 -26.09 -9.75 -4.72
CA ALA A 295 -25.93 -10.17 -6.10
C ALA A 295 -26.44 -11.60 -6.33
N ALA A 296 -26.16 -12.53 -5.42
CA ALA A 296 -26.63 -13.92 -5.49
C ALA A 296 -28.13 -14.03 -5.34
N SER A 297 -28.76 -13.20 -4.50
CA SER A 297 -30.22 -13.14 -4.32
C SER A 297 -30.94 -12.33 -5.39
N GLN A 298 -30.22 -11.75 -6.35
CA GLN A 298 -30.74 -10.85 -7.40
C GLN A 298 -31.51 -9.63 -6.85
N ASP A 299 -31.23 -9.22 -5.62
CA ASP A 299 -31.81 -8.04 -4.99
C ASP A 299 -31.07 -6.77 -5.42
N THR A 300 -31.47 -6.24 -6.57
CA THR A 300 -30.84 -5.06 -7.19
C THR A 300 -31.06 -3.78 -6.39
N GLU A 301 -32.15 -3.67 -5.65
CA GLU A 301 -32.45 -2.50 -4.84
C GLU A 301 -31.53 -2.43 -3.62
N GLN A 302 -31.40 -3.52 -2.86
CA GLN A 302 -30.49 -3.61 -1.72
C GLN A 302 -29.03 -3.49 -2.16
N PHE A 303 -28.68 -4.06 -3.31
CA PHE A 303 -27.34 -3.93 -3.90
C PHE A 303 -27.00 -2.46 -4.19
N SER A 304 -27.87 -1.75 -4.91
CA SER A 304 -27.70 -0.33 -5.21
C SER A 304 -27.69 0.53 -3.94
N GLY A 305 -28.60 0.25 -3.00
CA GLY A 305 -28.67 0.95 -1.71
C GLY A 305 -27.41 0.76 -0.85
N LEU A 306 -26.77 -0.41 -0.91
CA LEU A 306 -25.51 -0.66 -0.20
C LEU A 306 -24.35 0.12 -0.83
N LEU A 307 -24.29 0.19 -2.16
CA LEU A 307 -23.29 1.05 -2.85
C LEU A 307 -23.51 2.52 -2.52
N ASP A 308 -24.76 3.00 -2.50
CA ASP A 308 -25.10 4.39 -2.13
C ASP A 308 -24.65 4.73 -0.72
N TRP A 309 -24.92 3.84 0.23
CA TRP A 309 -24.46 3.96 1.60
C TRP A 309 -22.92 3.99 1.70
N GLY A 310 -22.26 3.06 1.01
CA GLY A 310 -20.80 2.98 0.97
C GLY A 310 -20.15 4.25 0.38
N LEU A 311 -20.71 4.80 -0.69
CA LEU A 311 -20.25 6.04 -1.31
C LEU A 311 -20.43 7.25 -0.39
N ARG A 312 -21.59 7.38 0.29
CA ARG A 312 -21.82 8.48 1.25
C ARG A 312 -20.86 8.39 2.42
N LEU A 313 -20.68 7.20 2.98
CA LEU A 313 -19.75 6.99 4.09
C LEU A 313 -18.29 7.24 3.67
N CYS A 314 -17.92 6.78 2.48
CA CYS A 314 -16.61 7.04 1.88
C CYS A 314 -16.35 8.56 1.80
N MET A 315 -17.27 9.31 1.19
CA MET A 315 -17.10 10.76 1.05
C MET A 315 -17.07 11.48 2.40
N LEU A 316 -17.94 11.08 3.33
CA LEU A 316 -18.04 11.67 4.67
C LEU A 316 -16.72 11.56 5.46
N LEU A 317 -15.99 10.47 5.30
CA LEU A 317 -14.74 10.20 6.04
C LEU A 317 -13.49 10.60 5.25
N THR A 318 -13.51 10.45 3.92
CA THR A 318 -12.33 10.66 3.08
C THR A 318 -12.09 12.14 2.76
N LEU A 319 -13.14 12.89 2.48
CA LEU A 319 -12.97 14.31 2.13
C LEU A 319 -12.38 15.15 3.26
N PRO A 320 -12.82 15.02 4.53
CA PRO A 320 -12.14 15.73 5.61
C PRO A 320 -10.70 15.25 5.82
N ALA A 321 -10.40 13.97 5.61
CA ALA A 321 -9.04 13.49 5.64
C ALA A 321 -8.18 14.12 4.53
N ALA A 322 -8.70 14.25 3.30
CA ALA A 322 -8.01 14.90 2.19
C ALA A 322 -7.77 16.39 2.45
N VAL A 323 -8.77 17.11 2.92
CA VAL A 323 -8.65 18.54 3.29
C VAL A 323 -7.66 18.70 4.45
N GLY A 324 -7.75 17.84 5.46
CA GLY A 324 -6.82 17.83 6.60
C GLY A 324 -5.37 17.60 6.17
N LEU A 325 -5.12 16.61 5.31
CA LEU A 325 -3.79 16.36 4.76
C LEU A 325 -3.26 17.54 3.95
N ALA A 326 -4.09 18.19 3.14
CA ALA A 326 -3.68 19.36 2.36
C ALA A 326 -3.37 20.57 3.24
N VAL A 327 -4.28 20.94 4.15
CA VAL A 327 -4.16 22.13 4.99
C VAL A 327 -3.11 21.95 6.09
N LEU A 328 -2.98 20.75 6.65
CA LEU A 328 -1.99 20.42 7.68
C LEU A 328 -0.72 19.77 7.10
N SER A 329 -0.51 19.85 5.80
CA SER A 329 0.63 19.17 5.13
C SER A 329 1.99 19.58 5.72
N PHE A 330 2.23 20.88 5.92
CA PHE A 330 3.48 21.36 6.51
C PHE A 330 3.64 20.96 7.99
N PRO A 331 2.65 21.18 8.86
CA PRO A 331 2.64 20.66 10.24
C PRO A 331 2.91 19.15 10.33
N LEU A 332 2.28 18.36 9.47
CA LEU A 332 2.44 16.91 9.44
C LEU A 332 3.87 16.52 9.07
N VAL A 333 4.38 17.04 7.96
CA VAL A 333 5.71 16.71 7.46
C VAL A 333 6.80 17.15 8.45
N THR A 334 6.69 18.36 9.00
CA THR A 334 7.68 18.88 9.96
C THR A 334 7.66 18.12 11.28
N THR A 335 6.49 17.73 11.76
CA THR A 335 6.36 16.97 13.01
C THR A 335 6.92 15.56 12.89
N LEU A 336 6.73 14.93 11.74
CA LEU A 336 7.04 13.52 11.58
C LEU A 336 8.43 13.27 10.99
N PHE A 337 8.90 14.13 10.09
CA PHE A 337 10.12 13.87 9.33
C PHE A 337 11.24 14.91 9.53
N MET A 338 10.93 16.18 9.80
CA MET A 338 11.91 17.26 9.83
C MET A 338 12.78 17.23 11.10
N TYR A 339 13.77 16.32 11.10
CA TYR A 339 14.78 16.17 12.15
C TYR A 339 16.13 15.84 11.51
N ARG A 340 17.22 16.37 12.08
CA ARG A 340 18.61 16.14 11.66
C ARG A 340 18.82 16.32 10.15
N GLU A 341 18.97 15.23 9.41
CA GLU A 341 19.29 15.23 7.97
C GLU A 341 18.12 15.67 7.09
N PHE A 342 16.88 15.60 7.58
CA PHE A 342 15.71 16.03 6.83
C PHE A 342 15.52 17.55 7.00
N THR A 343 15.86 18.29 5.95
CA THR A 343 15.92 19.75 5.96
C THR A 343 14.55 20.43 5.84
N LEU A 344 14.52 21.74 6.05
CA LEU A 344 13.33 22.56 5.77
C LEU A 344 12.94 22.51 4.30
N HIS A 345 13.91 22.49 3.38
CA HIS A 345 13.67 22.34 1.95
C HIS A 345 12.98 21.01 1.65
N ASP A 346 13.47 19.91 2.24
CA ASP A 346 12.83 18.59 2.09
C ASP A 346 11.40 18.60 2.62
N ALA A 347 11.16 19.27 3.75
CA ALA A 347 9.82 19.41 4.30
C ALA A 347 8.87 20.16 3.36
N GLN A 348 9.31 21.23 2.75
CA GLN A 348 8.53 22.01 1.77
C GLN A 348 8.25 21.20 0.50
N MET A 349 9.25 20.50 -0.05
CA MET A 349 9.08 19.67 -1.25
C MET A 349 8.14 18.50 -0.97
N THR A 350 8.25 17.85 0.17
CA THR A 350 7.36 16.79 0.62
C THR A 350 5.93 17.31 0.83
N GLN A 351 5.78 18.50 1.41
CA GLN A 351 4.50 19.19 1.57
C GLN A 351 3.78 19.36 0.23
N TYR A 352 4.46 19.86 -0.79
CA TYR A 352 3.86 20.07 -2.11
C TYR A 352 3.41 18.76 -2.74
N ALA A 353 4.20 17.70 -2.62
CA ALA A 353 3.81 16.36 -3.07
C ALA A 353 2.58 15.85 -2.31
N LEU A 354 2.52 16.06 -0.99
CA LEU A 354 1.39 15.64 -0.15
C LEU A 354 0.10 16.37 -0.51
N ILE A 355 0.17 17.68 -0.77
CA ILE A 355 -0.98 18.46 -1.25
C ILE A 355 -1.49 17.87 -2.58
N ALA A 356 -0.59 17.59 -3.52
CA ALA A 356 -0.96 17.00 -4.80
C ALA A 356 -1.61 15.61 -4.64
N TYR A 357 -1.06 14.75 -3.79
CA TYR A 357 -1.64 13.44 -3.48
C TYR A 357 -3.00 13.53 -2.80
N SER A 358 -3.22 14.52 -1.95
CA SER A 358 -4.48 14.68 -1.19
C SER A 358 -5.70 14.83 -2.11
N PHE A 359 -5.54 15.44 -3.29
CA PHE A 359 -6.59 15.50 -4.31
C PHE A 359 -7.01 14.11 -4.82
N GLY A 360 -6.08 13.15 -4.81
CA GLY A 360 -6.34 11.79 -5.27
C GLY A 360 -6.92 10.85 -4.22
N LEU A 361 -6.89 11.25 -2.95
CA LEU A 361 -7.29 10.39 -1.83
C LEU A 361 -8.74 9.91 -1.98
N ILE A 362 -9.65 10.79 -2.37
CA ILE A 362 -11.05 10.42 -2.58
C ILE A 362 -11.18 9.35 -3.67
N GLY A 363 -10.46 9.50 -4.78
CA GLY A 363 -10.45 8.52 -5.87
C GLY A 363 -9.97 7.16 -5.42
N LEU A 364 -8.85 7.12 -4.69
CA LEU A 364 -8.25 5.87 -4.18
C LEU A 364 -9.19 5.09 -3.26
N ILE A 365 -9.91 5.78 -2.39
CA ILE A 365 -10.84 5.12 -1.46
C ILE A 365 -12.16 4.79 -2.16
N MET A 366 -12.67 5.66 -3.05
CA MET A 366 -13.87 5.36 -3.85
C MET A 366 -13.72 4.12 -4.72
N ILE A 367 -12.54 3.84 -5.27
CA ILE A 367 -12.26 2.60 -6.00
C ILE A 367 -12.54 1.38 -5.10
N LYS A 368 -12.20 1.45 -3.81
CA LYS A 368 -12.44 0.38 -2.83
C LYS A 368 -13.93 0.11 -2.56
N VAL A 369 -14.78 1.08 -2.86
CA VAL A 369 -16.24 0.97 -2.76
C VAL A 369 -16.85 0.51 -4.08
N LEU A 370 -16.39 1.06 -5.20
CA LEU A 370 -16.98 0.87 -6.53
C LEU A 370 -16.55 -0.44 -7.22
N ALA A 371 -15.27 -0.83 -7.09
CA ALA A 371 -14.77 -2.04 -7.70
C ALA A 371 -15.47 -3.32 -7.17
N PRO A 372 -15.76 -3.46 -5.86
CA PRO A 372 -16.58 -4.54 -5.34
C PRO A 372 -17.96 -4.65 -5.98
N GLY A 373 -18.54 -3.55 -6.46
CA GLY A 373 -19.79 -3.55 -7.22
C GLY A 373 -19.74 -4.37 -8.50
N PHE A 374 -18.58 -4.44 -9.14
CA PHE A 374 -18.34 -5.33 -10.29
C PHE A 374 -17.91 -6.73 -9.84
N TYR A 375 -17.02 -6.84 -8.85
CA TYR A 375 -16.49 -8.14 -8.39
C TYR A 375 -17.58 -9.03 -7.81
N ALA A 376 -18.52 -8.46 -7.04
CA ALA A 376 -19.67 -9.18 -6.50
C ALA A 376 -20.56 -9.80 -7.59
N ARG A 377 -20.55 -9.23 -8.78
CA ARG A 377 -21.26 -9.73 -9.98
C ARG A 377 -20.36 -10.57 -10.90
N GLN A 378 -19.19 -10.99 -10.41
CA GLN A 378 -18.17 -11.76 -11.15
C GLN A 378 -17.66 -11.06 -12.43
N ASN A 379 -17.82 -9.75 -12.51
CA ASN A 379 -17.30 -8.95 -13.62
C ASN A 379 -15.94 -8.35 -13.27
N ILE A 380 -14.88 -9.12 -13.47
CA ILE A 380 -13.50 -8.66 -13.26
C ILE A 380 -13.00 -7.88 -14.48
N LYS A 381 -13.54 -8.15 -15.66
CA LYS A 381 -13.06 -7.57 -16.93
C LYS A 381 -13.22 -6.04 -16.99
N THR A 382 -14.34 -5.52 -16.49
CA THR A 382 -14.62 -4.08 -16.54
C THR A 382 -13.66 -3.26 -15.69
N PRO A 383 -13.43 -3.56 -14.38
CA PRO A 383 -12.43 -2.86 -13.59
C PRO A 383 -11.02 -2.93 -14.18
N VAL A 384 -10.63 -4.07 -14.78
CA VAL A 384 -9.31 -4.21 -15.42
C VAL A 384 -9.18 -3.31 -16.64
N LYS A 385 -10.20 -3.24 -17.52
CA LYS A 385 -10.21 -2.33 -18.66
C LYS A 385 -10.12 -0.88 -18.22
N VAL A 386 -10.86 -0.49 -17.19
CA VAL A 386 -10.81 0.86 -16.61
C VAL A 386 -9.42 1.15 -16.05
N ALA A 387 -8.82 0.20 -15.35
CA ALA A 387 -7.46 0.37 -14.81
C ALA A 387 -6.41 0.57 -15.91
N ILE A 388 -6.48 -0.20 -17.01
CA ILE A 388 -5.56 -0.05 -18.16
C ILE A 388 -5.76 1.32 -18.83
N PHE A 389 -7.00 1.73 -19.09
CA PHE A 389 -7.29 3.04 -19.66
C PHE A 389 -6.77 4.17 -18.77
N THR A 390 -7.03 4.08 -17.47
CA THR A 390 -6.56 5.06 -16.48
C THR A 390 -5.04 5.11 -16.40
N LEU A 391 -4.38 3.95 -16.49
CA LEU A 391 -2.92 3.87 -16.55
C LEU A 391 -2.38 4.70 -17.72
N ILE A 392 -2.93 4.54 -18.91
CA ILE A 392 -2.53 5.28 -20.11
C ILE A 392 -2.76 6.79 -19.90
N CYS A 393 -3.92 7.18 -19.40
CA CYS A 393 -4.24 8.59 -19.11
C CYS A 393 -3.27 9.17 -18.07
N THR A 394 -2.93 8.41 -17.03
CA THR A 394 -1.97 8.84 -16.00
C THR A 394 -0.60 9.09 -16.60
N GLN A 395 -0.14 8.25 -17.53
CA GLN A 395 1.16 8.46 -18.18
C GLN A 395 1.16 9.70 -19.10
N LEU A 396 0.05 9.95 -19.78
CA LEU A 396 -0.11 11.21 -20.56
C LEU A 396 -0.10 12.44 -19.64
N MET A 397 -0.76 12.37 -18.48
CA MET A 397 -0.70 13.43 -17.47
C MET A 397 0.72 13.61 -16.92
N ASN A 398 1.46 12.53 -16.67
CA ASN A 398 2.86 12.60 -16.26
C ASN A 398 3.70 13.38 -17.28
N LEU A 399 3.57 13.08 -18.57
CA LEU A 399 4.27 13.79 -19.64
C LEU A 399 3.92 15.29 -19.64
N ALA A 400 2.67 15.64 -19.40
CA ALA A 400 2.22 17.03 -19.38
C ALA A 400 2.69 17.78 -18.12
N PHE A 401 2.69 17.12 -16.96
CA PHE A 401 2.93 17.79 -15.68
C PHE A 401 4.38 17.77 -15.22
N ILE A 402 5.21 16.84 -15.70
CA ILE A 402 6.59 16.69 -15.24
C ILE A 402 7.43 17.95 -15.49
N SER A 403 7.26 18.61 -16.63
CA SER A 403 8.04 19.80 -16.98
C SER A 403 7.72 20.99 -16.08
N PRO A 404 6.42 21.41 -15.90
CA PRO A 404 6.09 22.56 -15.06
C PRO A 404 6.10 22.27 -13.56
N LEU A 405 5.73 21.06 -13.12
CA LEU A 405 5.47 20.74 -11.72
C LEU A 405 6.47 19.73 -11.13
N LYS A 406 7.31 19.11 -11.93
CA LYS A 406 8.31 18.13 -11.49
C LYS A 406 7.70 17.00 -10.67
N HIS A 407 8.22 16.70 -9.46
CA HIS A 407 7.72 15.63 -8.58
C HIS A 407 6.27 15.86 -8.11
N VAL A 408 5.86 17.13 -7.95
CA VAL A 408 4.48 17.50 -7.62
C VAL A 408 3.53 17.09 -8.75
N GLY A 409 3.97 17.26 -10.00
CA GLY A 409 3.22 16.86 -11.20
C GLY A 409 2.99 15.34 -11.26
N LEU A 410 3.99 14.54 -10.91
CA LEU A 410 3.84 13.07 -10.85
C LEU A 410 2.86 12.66 -9.74
N SER A 411 2.95 13.29 -8.57
CA SER A 411 2.02 13.06 -7.46
C SER A 411 0.59 13.45 -7.83
N LEU A 412 0.41 14.58 -8.52
CA LEU A 412 -0.88 15.04 -9.01
C LEU A 412 -1.47 14.10 -10.06
N ALA A 413 -0.65 13.64 -11.01
CA ALA A 413 -1.09 12.71 -12.06
C ALA A 413 -1.58 11.36 -11.46
N ILE A 414 -0.89 10.85 -10.45
CA ILE A 414 -1.33 9.64 -9.72
C ILE A 414 -2.69 9.89 -9.05
N GLY A 415 -2.83 11.03 -8.38
CA GLY A 415 -4.08 11.41 -7.72
C GLY A 415 -5.26 11.59 -8.70
N LEU A 416 -5.05 12.33 -9.77
CA LEU A 416 -6.05 12.54 -10.82
C LEU A 416 -6.40 11.23 -11.56
N GLY A 417 -5.40 10.37 -11.77
CA GLY A 417 -5.61 9.03 -12.30
C GLY A 417 -6.53 8.19 -11.43
N ALA A 418 -6.35 8.23 -10.11
CA ALA A 418 -7.24 7.56 -9.17
C ALA A 418 -8.67 8.11 -9.22
N CYS A 419 -8.82 9.43 -9.31
CA CYS A 419 -10.13 10.08 -9.49
C CYS A 419 -10.79 9.70 -10.82
N LEU A 420 -10.03 9.63 -11.91
CA LEU A 420 -10.51 9.19 -13.21
C LEU A 420 -10.99 7.73 -13.16
N ASN A 421 -10.23 6.86 -12.52
CA ASN A 421 -10.61 5.45 -12.33
C ASN A 421 -11.93 5.33 -11.56
N ALA A 422 -12.04 6.01 -10.42
CA ALA A 422 -13.26 6.02 -9.62
C ALA A 422 -14.45 6.58 -10.41
N GLY A 423 -14.25 7.68 -11.14
CA GLY A 423 -15.27 8.31 -11.99
C GLY A 423 -15.77 7.39 -13.11
N LEU A 424 -14.87 6.66 -13.77
CA LEU A 424 -15.22 5.69 -14.82
C LEU A 424 -15.99 4.49 -14.24
N LEU A 425 -15.53 3.95 -13.10
CA LEU A 425 -16.25 2.87 -12.41
C LEU A 425 -17.65 3.31 -12.00
N PHE A 426 -17.79 4.50 -11.45
CA PHE A 426 -19.07 5.10 -11.08
C PHE A 426 -19.98 5.27 -12.30
N PHE A 427 -19.48 5.84 -13.38
CA PHE A 427 -20.23 6.03 -14.62
C PHE A 427 -20.71 4.69 -15.20
N LEU A 428 -19.84 3.68 -15.26
CA LEU A 428 -20.20 2.36 -15.79
C LEU A 428 -21.22 1.63 -14.91
N LEU A 429 -21.12 1.72 -13.58
CA LEU A 429 -22.13 1.16 -12.67
C LEU A 429 -23.51 1.80 -12.91
N ARG A 430 -23.56 3.10 -13.15
CA ARG A 430 -24.80 3.81 -13.51
C ARG A 430 -25.31 3.43 -14.90
N LYS A 431 -24.43 3.42 -15.89
CA LYS A 431 -24.77 3.10 -17.28
C LYS A 431 -25.38 1.69 -17.41
N HIS A 432 -24.86 0.72 -16.68
CA HIS A 432 -25.38 -0.65 -16.67
C HIS A 432 -26.58 -0.85 -15.73
N GLY A 433 -27.10 0.21 -15.11
CA GLY A 433 -28.25 0.13 -14.21
C GLY A 433 -27.98 -0.60 -12.88
N ILE A 434 -26.72 -0.88 -12.57
CA ILE A 434 -26.30 -1.59 -11.35
C ILE A 434 -26.43 -0.68 -10.13
N TYR A 435 -26.10 0.59 -10.29
CA TYR A 435 -26.19 1.61 -9.27
C TYR A 435 -27.16 2.73 -9.68
N ARG A 436 -28.08 3.04 -8.80
CA ARG A 436 -29.00 4.18 -8.90
C ARG A 436 -28.83 5.05 -7.67
N PRO A 437 -28.36 6.32 -7.82
CA PRO A 437 -28.21 7.21 -6.69
C PRO A 437 -29.51 7.39 -5.92
N GLY A 438 -29.40 7.25 -4.60
CA GLY A 438 -30.52 7.51 -3.70
C GLY A 438 -30.92 8.99 -3.68
N LYS A 439 -32.08 9.29 -3.11
CA LYS A 439 -32.53 10.69 -2.94
C LYS A 439 -31.64 11.46 -1.96
N GLY A 440 -31.58 12.78 -2.13
CA GLY A 440 -30.91 13.68 -1.17
C GLY A 440 -29.40 13.87 -1.38
N TRP A 441 -28.82 13.42 -2.49
CA TRP A 441 -27.38 13.63 -2.78
C TRP A 441 -26.98 15.10 -2.84
N ALA A 442 -27.80 15.95 -3.46
CA ALA A 442 -27.51 17.38 -3.55
C ALA A 442 -27.39 18.03 -2.16
N ALA A 443 -28.38 17.78 -1.30
CA ALA A 443 -28.37 18.28 0.09
C ALA A 443 -27.19 17.71 0.90
N PHE A 444 -26.88 16.42 0.71
CA PHE A 444 -25.72 15.77 1.33
C PHE A 444 -24.40 16.46 0.93
N LEU A 445 -24.19 16.66 -0.37
CA LEU A 445 -22.96 17.29 -0.89
C LEU A 445 -22.84 18.75 -0.44
N VAL A 446 -23.91 19.52 -0.49
CA VAL A 446 -23.88 20.93 -0.03
C VAL A 446 -23.50 21.03 1.44
N LYS A 447 -24.15 20.24 2.31
CA LYS A 447 -23.82 20.21 3.74
C LYS A 447 -22.38 19.80 3.99
N MET A 448 -21.89 18.82 3.24
CA MET A 448 -20.53 18.35 3.36
C MET A 448 -19.52 19.41 2.91
N VAL A 449 -19.76 20.08 1.77
CA VAL A 449 -18.89 21.17 1.30
C VAL A 449 -18.83 22.30 2.32
N ILE A 450 -19.97 22.71 2.90
CA ILE A 450 -19.99 23.73 3.96
C ILE A 450 -19.11 23.28 5.15
N SER A 451 -19.26 22.04 5.60
CA SER A 451 -18.48 21.51 6.73
C SER A 451 -16.98 21.43 6.41
N LEU A 452 -16.62 21.10 5.17
CA LEU A 452 -15.22 21.08 4.72
C LEU A 452 -14.63 22.50 4.65
N VAL A 453 -15.39 23.47 4.19
CA VAL A 453 -14.96 24.89 4.15
C VAL A 453 -14.78 25.43 5.58
N VAL A 454 -15.70 25.11 6.49
CA VAL A 454 -15.57 25.50 7.92
C VAL A 454 -14.34 24.86 8.54
N MET A 455 -14.11 23.57 8.30
CA MET A 455 -12.93 22.85 8.80
C MET A 455 -11.63 23.40 8.21
N GLY A 456 -11.53 23.45 6.88
CA GLY A 456 -10.33 23.90 6.18
C GLY A 456 -10.00 25.36 6.45
N GLY A 457 -11.01 26.23 6.38
CA GLY A 457 -10.88 27.65 6.71
C GLY A 457 -10.51 27.88 8.17
N GLY A 458 -11.15 27.18 9.10
CA GLY A 458 -10.81 27.23 10.53
C GLY A 458 -9.39 26.77 10.83
N LEU A 459 -8.93 25.69 10.21
CA LEU A 459 -7.54 25.23 10.34
C LEU A 459 -6.53 26.21 9.74
N TRP A 460 -6.85 26.80 8.59
CA TRP A 460 -5.99 27.80 7.96
C TRP A 460 -5.90 29.06 8.83
N LEU A 461 -7.03 29.58 9.35
CA LEU A 461 -7.06 30.72 10.27
C LEU A 461 -6.31 30.41 11.57
N ALA A 462 -6.48 29.21 12.14
CA ALA A 462 -5.76 28.81 13.33
C ALA A 462 -4.23 28.81 13.12
N GLN A 463 -3.74 28.34 12.00
CA GLN A 463 -2.31 28.38 11.67
C GLN A 463 -1.80 29.80 11.42
N TYR A 464 -2.63 30.68 10.93
CA TYR A 464 -2.26 32.07 10.65
C TYR A 464 -2.21 32.96 11.91
N TYR A 465 -3.21 32.81 12.79
CA TYR A 465 -3.35 33.70 13.96
C TYR A 465 -2.78 33.14 15.25
N LEU A 466 -2.66 31.83 15.39
CA LEU A 466 -2.09 31.23 16.60
C LEU A 466 -0.57 31.10 16.47
N PRO A 467 0.19 31.26 17.58
CA PRO A 467 1.65 31.23 17.56
C PRO A 467 2.20 29.81 17.47
N PHE A 468 1.81 29.09 16.43
CA PHE A 468 2.36 27.78 16.15
C PHE A 468 3.73 27.91 15.49
N GLU A 469 4.68 27.16 16.01
CA GLU A 469 6.07 27.15 15.54
C GLU A 469 6.49 25.73 15.16
N TRP A 470 7.01 25.55 13.95
CA TRP A 470 7.29 24.23 13.40
C TRP A 470 8.76 23.96 13.13
N VAL A 471 9.59 24.99 13.02
CA VAL A 471 10.96 24.85 12.54
C VAL A 471 11.97 24.72 13.69
N HIS A 472 11.93 25.62 14.66
CA HIS A 472 12.94 25.72 15.73
C HIS A 472 12.49 25.14 17.08
N VAL A 473 11.50 24.22 17.07
CA VAL A 473 10.95 23.64 18.29
C VAL A 473 11.14 22.14 18.36
N GLY A 474 11.16 21.61 19.57
CA GLY A 474 11.33 20.18 19.82
C GLY A 474 10.11 19.34 19.37
N GLY A 475 10.36 18.06 19.11
CA GLY A 475 9.34 17.14 18.57
C GLY A 475 8.09 17.02 19.41
N PHE A 476 8.20 17.04 20.74
CA PHE A 476 7.03 16.99 21.63
C PHE A 476 6.13 18.22 21.47
N LYS A 477 6.70 19.43 21.32
CA LYS A 477 5.93 20.65 21.09
C LYS A 477 5.25 20.60 19.73
N LYS A 478 5.95 20.17 18.67
CA LYS A 478 5.36 19.93 17.33
C LYS A 478 4.17 18.97 17.41
N ALA A 479 4.38 17.82 18.06
CA ALA A 479 3.35 16.80 18.20
C ALA A 479 2.11 17.33 18.97
N GLY A 480 2.33 18.07 20.07
CA GLY A 480 1.26 18.70 20.83
C GLY A 480 0.46 19.70 19.99
N GLN A 481 1.14 20.58 19.26
CA GLN A 481 0.52 21.56 18.38
C GLN A 481 -0.29 20.87 17.25
N LEU A 482 0.29 19.82 16.65
CA LEU A 482 -0.38 19.03 15.62
C LEU A 482 -1.63 18.35 16.15
N CYS A 483 -1.58 17.74 17.35
CA CYS A 483 -2.74 17.14 17.99
C CYS A 483 -3.86 18.16 18.23
N VAL A 484 -3.52 19.38 18.67
CA VAL A 484 -4.50 20.46 18.84
C VAL A 484 -5.16 20.81 17.51
N LEU A 485 -4.38 20.96 16.43
CA LEU A 485 -4.93 21.25 15.10
C LEU A 485 -5.80 20.13 14.57
N ILE A 486 -5.40 18.86 14.73
CA ILE A 486 -6.20 17.70 14.32
C ILE A 486 -7.52 17.65 15.12
N ALA A 487 -7.47 17.86 16.43
CA ALA A 487 -8.67 17.91 17.27
C ALA A 487 -9.60 19.09 16.89
N LEU A 488 -9.02 20.25 16.62
CA LEU A 488 -9.77 21.42 16.15
C LEU A 488 -10.44 21.13 14.80
N GLY A 489 -9.71 20.57 13.83
CA GLY A 489 -10.25 20.25 12.51
C GLY A 489 -11.38 19.21 12.60
N GLY A 490 -11.17 18.12 13.34
CA GLY A 490 -12.20 17.13 13.60
C GLY A 490 -13.43 17.71 14.31
N GLY A 491 -13.19 18.53 15.33
CA GLY A 491 -14.25 19.24 16.05
C GLY A 491 -15.08 20.15 15.15
N LEU A 492 -14.42 21.03 14.38
CA LEU A 492 -15.09 21.92 13.42
C LEU A 492 -15.91 21.16 12.37
N TYR A 493 -15.37 20.07 11.86
CA TYR A 493 -16.06 19.25 10.86
C TYR A 493 -17.31 18.58 11.43
N PHE A 494 -17.18 17.84 12.54
CA PHE A 494 -18.31 17.11 13.11
C PHE A 494 -19.36 18.03 13.75
N VAL A 495 -18.95 19.14 14.36
CA VAL A 495 -19.88 20.14 14.91
C VAL A 495 -20.67 20.81 13.79
N SER A 496 -20.02 21.21 12.70
CA SER A 496 -20.72 21.80 11.54
C SER A 496 -21.67 20.81 10.87
N LEU A 497 -21.29 19.53 10.73
CA LEU A 497 -22.19 18.48 10.25
C LEU A 497 -23.41 18.31 11.17
N ALA A 498 -23.20 18.25 12.48
CA ALA A 498 -24.28 18.13 13.44
C ALA A 498 -25.24 19.33 13.40
N ALA A 499 -24.69 20.55 13.28
CA ALA A 499 -25.47 21.78 13.12
C ALA A 499 -26.31 21.80 11.83
N LEU A 500 -25.79 21.18 10.75
CA LEU A 500 -26.51 21.01 9.48
C LEU A 500 -27.49 19.83 9.47
N GLY A 501 -27.69 19.18 10.62
CA GLY A 501 -28.69 18.12 10.80
C GLY A 501 -28.23 16.72 10.46
N PHE A 502 -26.92 16.48 10.32
CA PHE A 502 -26.39 15.11 10.25
C PHE A 502 -26.49 14.43 11.61
N ARG A 503 -26.96 13.19 11.61
CA ARG A 503 -27.07 12.37 12.82
C ARG A 503 -26.40 11.01 12.57
N PRO A 504 -25.68 10.45 13.57
CA PRO A 504 -25.00 9.15 13.42
C PRO A 504 -25.95 8.00 13.04
N HIS A 505 -27.20 8.05 13.47
CA HIS A 505 -28.20 7.03 13.14
C HIS A 505 -28.56 6.99 11.64
N HIS A 506 -28.36 8.06 10.88
CA HIS A 506 -28.60 8.07 9.43
C HIS A 506 -27.66 7.11 8.68
N PHE A 507 -26.53 6.74 9.30
CA PHE A 507 -25.54 5.83 8.73
C PHE A 507 -25.60 4.43 9.33
N ARG A 508 -26.47 4.21 10.35
CA ARG A 508 -26.74 2.85 10.82
C ARG A 508 -27.60 2.13 9.81
N ARG A 509 -27.01 1.14 9.15
CA ARG A 509 -27.76 0.19 8.32
C ARG A 509 -28.02 -1.06 9.17
N VAL A 510 -29.26 -1.29 9.53
CA VAL A 510 -29.69 -2.55 10.13
C VAL A 510 -30.03 -3.47 8.98
N GLU A 511 -29.30 -4.57 8.81
CA GLU A 511 -29.71 -5.64 7.91
C GLU A 511 -31.05 -6.18 8.44
N LYS A 512 -32.09 -6.03 7.64
CA LYS A 512 -33.37 -6.73 7.86
C LYS A 512 -33.31 -8.14 7.30
#